data_6de935d70cad6987b8673fae65383490
#
_entry.id   6de935d70cad6987b8673fae65383490
#
_cell.length_a   1.000
_cell.length_b   1.000
_cell.length_c   1.000
_cell.angle_alpha   90.00
_cell.angle_beta   90.00
_cell.angle_gamma   90.00
#
_symmetry.space_group_name_H-M   'P 1'
#
loop_
_entity.id
_entity.type
_entity.pdbx_description
1 polymer ?
#
loop_
_entity_poly.entity_id
_entity_poly.type
_entity_poly.pdbx_seq_one_letter_code
_entity_poly.pdbx_strand_id
1 'polypeptide(L)'
;MFFLPRGFNDNLTNRHEMKRIEAIIRKTRFEDVKEALLQSDINWFEYHDVHGIGQSRQERIYRGVQYSTDVIERIALTIICRDMFVEPAIEVILREAHTGEVGDGRIFVSDVIDTWSIRTGEHGDTVLRDKK
;
A
#
# COMPACT_ATOMS: atom_id res chain seq x y z
N MET A 1 -9.20 -30.06 -9.89
CA MET A 1 -9.76 -28.84 -9.27
C MET A 1 -9.90 -29.05 -7.79
N PHE A 2 -9.48 -28.06 -7.05
CA PHE A 2 -9.55 -28.12 -5.62
C PHE A 2 -10.97 -27.76 -5.15
N PHE A 3 -11.56 -28.62 -4.34
CA PHE A 3 -12.92 -28.40 -3.86
C PHE A 3 -12.90 -28.06 -2.37
N LEU A 4 -13.47 -26.92 -2.02
CA LEU A 4 -13.59 -26.50 -0.63
C LEU A 4 -15.01 -26.73 -0.14
N PRO A 5 -15.17 -27.20 1.09
CA PRO A 5 -16.49 -27.24 1.70
C PRO A 5 -17.11 -25.85 1.73
N ARG A 6 -18.42 -25.80 1.55
CA ARG A 6 -19.10 -24.52 1.49
C ARG A 6 -18.87 -23.66 2.72
N GLY A 7 -18.96 -24.24 3.88
CA GLY A 7 -18.75 -23.49 5.11
C GLY A 7 -17.33 -22.96 5.24
N PHE A 8 -16.38 -23.70 4.69
CA PHE A 8 -15.00 -23.25 4.70
C PHE A 8 -14.81 -22.01 3.82
N ASN A 9 -15.44 -22.00 2.65
CA ASN A 9 -15.39 -20.84 1.75
C ASN A 9 -16.00 -19.62 2.40
N ASP A 10 -17.13 -19.80 3.05
CA ASP A 10 -17.82 -18.68 3.70
C ASP A 10 -16.93 -18.09 4.78
N ASN A 11 -16.27 -18.94 5.56
CA ASN A 11 -15.37 -18.46 6.62
C ASN A 11 -14.18 -17.70 6.04
N LEU A 12 -13.63 -18.19 4.94
CA LEU A 12 -12.52 -17.50 4.29
C LEU A 12 -12.97 -16.15 3.76
N THR A 13 -14.14 -16.09 3.15
CA THR A 13 -14.67 -14.84 2.63
C THR A 13 -14.82 -13.81 3.75
N ASN A 14 -15.38 -14.25 4.88
CA ASN A 14 -15.56 -13.36 6.02
C ASN A 14 -14.24 -12.89 6.60
N ARG A 15 -13.25 -13.77 6.63
CA ARG A 15 -11.93 -13.41 7.14
C ARG A 15 -11.18 -12.45 6.25
N HIS A 16 -11.49 -12.46 4.94
CA HIS A 16 -10.75 -11.70 3.96
C HIS A 16 -11.45 -10.42 3.56
N GLU A 17 -12.25 -9.87 4.47
CA GLU A 17 -12.90 -8.59 4.25
C GLU A 17 -12.00 -7.40 4.55
N MET A 18 -10.78 -7.67 4.95
CA MET A 18 -9.78 -6.65 5.22
C MET A 18 -8.58 -6.88 4.33
N LYS A 19 -7.98 -5.79 3.93
CA LYS A 19 -6.81 -5.83 3.06
C LYS A 19 -5.71 -4.95 3.59
N ARG A 20 -4.50 -5.35 3.28
CA ARG A 20 -3.33 -4.53 3.48
C ARG A 20 -2.87 -4.02 2.13
N ILE A 21 -2.82 -2.72 1.99
CA ILE A 21 -2.31 -2.08 0.80
C ILE A 21 -0.94 -1.52 1.16
N GLU A 22 0.07 -1.90 0.41
CA GLU A 22 1.39 -1.33 0.57
C GLU A 22 1.80 -0.69 -0.74
N ALA A 23 2.07 0.59 -0.71
CA ALA A 23 2.47 1.33 -1.88
C ALA A 23 3.90 1.83 -1.68
N ILE A 24 4.76 1.49 -2.63
CA ILE A 24 6.13 2.00 -2.65
C ILE A 24 6.13 3.09 -3.71
N ILE A 25 6.27 4.32 -3.28
CA ILE A 25 6.10 5.48 -4.15
C ILE A 25 7.31 6.40 -4.08
N ARG A 26 7.40 7.32 -5.03
CA ARG A 26 8.44 8.33 -5.00
C ARG A 26 8.26 9.22 -3.78
N LYS A 27 9.36 9.52 -3.13
CA LYS A 27 9.33 10.42 -1.99
C LYS A 27 8.74 11.78 -2.37
N THR A 28 9.00 12.24 -3.57
CA THR A 28 8.51 13.54 -4.06
C THR A 28 6.99 13.56 -4.27
N ARG A 29 6.35 12.39 -4.36
CA ARG A 29 4.91 12.33 -4.55
C ARG A 29 4.15 12.06 -3.25
N PHE A 30 4.85 11.86 -2.16
CA PHE A 30 4.22 11.44 -0.91
C PHE A 30 3.21 12.46 -0.39
N GLU A 31 3.55 13.74 -0.40
CA GLU A 31 2.65 14.75 0.16
C GLU A 31 1.33 14.83 -0.62
N ASP A 32 1.40 14.71 -1.94
CA ASP A 32 0.18 14.72 -2.75
C ASP A 32 -0.67 13.49 -2.50
N VAL A 33 -0.03 12.32 -2.37
CA VAL A 33 -0.75 11.08 -2.06
C VAL A 33 -1.41 11.18 -0.70
N LYS A 34 -0.67 11.63 0.30
CA LYS A 34 -1.17 11.78 1.67
C LYS A 34 -2.41 12.67 1.70
N GLU A 35 -2.32 13.83 1.09
CA GLU A 35 -3.40 14.79 1.06
C GLU A 35 -4.65 14.23 0.40
N ALA A 36 -4.46 13.55 -0.73
CA ALA A 36 -5.59 12.98 -1.46
C ALA A 36 -6.23 11.82 -0.70
N LEU A 37 -5.45 11.02 0.00
CA LEU A 37 -6.00 9.96 0.84
C LEU A 37 -6.87 10.54 1.96
N LEU A 38 -6.40 11.58 2.61
CA LEU A 38 -7.17 12.23 3.67
C LEU A 38 -8.46 12.81 3.13
N GLN A 39 -8.43 13.39 1.94
CA GLN A 39 -9.62 13.93 1.31
C GLN A 39 -10.61 12.84 0.90
N SER A 40 -10.16 11.61 0.78
CA SER A 40 -11.00 10.47 0.42
C SER A 40 -11.44 9.67 1.64
N ASP A 41 -11.38 10.26 2.82
CA ASP A 41 -11.76 9.64 4.10
C ASP A 41 -10.90 8.43 4.46
N ILE A 42 -9.73 8.32 3.89
CA ILE A 42 -8.76 7.33 4.30
C ILE A 42 -7.81 8.06 5.24
N ASN A 43 -8.14 8.05 6.51
CA ASN A 43 -7.50 8.92 7.48
C ASN A 43 -6.57 8.18 8.44
N TRP A 44 -6.28 6.92 8.16
CA TRP A 44 -5.29 6.18 8.92
C TRP A 44 -4.38 5.40 7.98
N PHE A 45 -3.11 5.67 8.06
CA PHE A 45 -2.07 4.92 7.37
C PHE A 45 -0.74 5.22 8.04
N GLU A 46 0.21 4.37 7.81
CA GLU A 46 1.57 4.61 8.29
C GLU A 46 2.54 4.60 7.13
N TYR A 47 3.72 5.14 7.34
CA TYR A 47 4.70 5.19 6.28
C TYR A 47 6.09 5.25 6.86
N HIS A 48 7.06 4.89 6.05
CA HIS A 48 8.46 4.98 6.41
C HIS A 48 9.31 5.08 5.15
N ASP A 49 10.52 5.57 5.35
CA ASP A 49 11.48 5.67 4.27
C ASP A 49 12.01 4.28 3.92
N VAL A 50 12.18 4.01 2.64
CA VAL A 50 12.81 2.79 2.16
C VAL A 50 13.81 3.14 1.08
N HIS A 51 14.85 2.33 1.00
CA HIS A 51 15.83 2.42 -0.06
C HIS A 51 15.75 1.12 -0.84
N GLY A 52 15.61 1.23 -2.14
CA GLY A 52 15.52 0.08 -3.01
C GLY A 52 16.59 0.08 -4.07
N ILE A 53 16.78 -1.07 -4.66
CA ILE A 53 17.64 -1.20 -5.82
C ILE A 53 16.73 -1.56 -6.98
N GLY A 54 16.66 -0.68 -7.96
CA GLY A 54 15.78 -0.85 -9.10
C GLY A 54 16.41 -1.69 -10.17
N GLN A 55 15.56 -2.37 -10.92
CA GLN A 55 16.03 -3.15 -12.07
C GLN A 55 16.42 -2.29 -13.25
N SER A 56 15.80 -1.13 -13.37
CA SER A 56 16.10 -0.23 -14.45
C SER A 56 17.19 0.72 -14.01
N ARG A 57 18.42 0.25 -14.13
CA ARG A 57 19.55 1.11 -13.88
C ARG A 57 19.62 2.13 -14.97
N GLN A 58 19.65 3.37 -14.60
CA GLN A 58 20.00 4.42 -15.52
C GLN A 58 21.48 4.71 -15.35
N GLU A 59 22.25 4.28 -16.32
CA GLU A 59 23.65 4.63 -16.33
C GLU A 59 23.75 6.06 -16.84
N ARG A 60 24.36 6.88 -16.04
CA ARG A 60 24.60 8.27 -16.42
C ARG A 60 26.10 8.48 -16.55
N ILE A 61 26.46 9.16 -17.62
CA ILE A 61 27.83 9.56 -17.82
C ILE A 61 27.92 11.05 -17.51
N TYR A 62 28.74 11.39 -16.55
CA TYR A 62 28.97 12.78 -16.20
C TYR A 62 30.46 13.02 -16.19
N ARG A 63 30.93 13.90 -17.04
CA ARG A 63 32.36 14.19 -17.22
C ARG A 63 33.19 12.96 -17.51
N GLY A 64 32.63 12.04 -18.29
CA GLY A 64 33.33 10.82 -18.65
C GLY A 64 33.34 9.75 -17.60
N VAL A 65 32.69 9.98 -16.46
CA VAL A 65 32.59 8.98 -15.39
C VAL A 65 31.17 8.42 -15.42
N GLN A 66 31.10 7.10 -15.40
CA GLN A 66 29.83 6.40 -15.40
C GLN A 66 29.32 6.24 -13.96
N TYR A 67 28.11 6.67 -13.72
CA TYR A 67 27.50 6.54 -12.41
C TYR A 67 26.35 5.55 -12.49
N SER A 68 26.29 4.67 -11.50
CA SER A 68 25.14 3.78 -11.32
C SER A 68 24.19 4.44 -10.31
N THR A 69 22.94 4.61 -10.70
CA THR A 69 21.92 5.17 -9.82
C THR A 69 20.90 4.11 -9.48
N ASP A 70 21.37 3.02 -8.91
CA ASP A 70 20.53 1.88 -8.61
C ASP A 70 19.89 1.96 -7.22
N VAL A 71 20.37 2.82 -6.34
CA VAL A 71 19.77 3.04 -5.04
C VAL A 71 18.72 4.15 -5.17
N ILE A 72 17.49 3.82 -4.82
CA ILE A 72 16.35 4.70 -5.01
C ILE A 72 15.69 4.97 -3.66
N GLU A 73 15.50 6.24 -3.33
CA GLU A 73 14.78 6.62 -2.12
C GLU A 73 13.29 6.62 -2.39
N ARG A 74 12.53 5.93 -1.55
CA ARG A 74 11.09 5.78 -1.67
C ARG A 74 10.44 5.92 -0.31
N ILE A 75 9.13 6.09 -0.34
CA ILE A 75 8.29 5.96 0.84
C ILE A 75 7.47 4.70 0.68
N ALA A 76 7.45 3.87 1.72
CA ALA A 76 6.53 2.76 1.82
C ALA A 76 5.34 3.20 2.65
N LEU A 77 4.17 3.20 2.04
CA LEU A 77 2.92 3.62 2.66
C LEU A 77 2.07 2.38 2.87
N THR A 78 1.58 2.17 4.08
CA THR A 78 0.77 1.00 4.40
C THR A 78 -0.59 1.43 4.92
N ILE A 79 -1.62 0.88 4.30
CA ILE A 79 -3.02 1.09 4.70
C ILE A 79 -3.62 -0.27 4.97
N ILE A 80 -4.19 -0.45 6.16
CA ILE A 80 -4.98 -1.63 6.46
C ILE A 80 -6.41 -1.17 6.56
N CYS A 81 -7.27 -1.71 5.70
CA CYS A 81 -8.62 -1.19 5.57
C CYS A 81 -9.60 -2.31 5.26
N ARG A 82 -10.88 -1.97 5.40
CA ARG A 82 -11.95 -2.84 4.97
C ARG A 82 -12.04 -2.82 3.45
N ASP A 83 -12.57 -3.90 2.88
CA ASP A 83 -12.65 -4.08 1.42
C ASP A 83 -13.20 -2.86 0.68
N MET A 84 -14.19 -2.22 1.26
CA MET A 84 -14.84 -1.09 0.59
C MET A 84 -13.90 0.09 0.32
N PHE A 85 -12.78 0.16 1.02
CA PHE A 85 -11.83 1.25 0.83
C PHE A 85 -10.68 0.91 -0.10
N VAL A 86 -10.60 -0.34 -0.56
CA VAL A 86 -9.45 -0.80 -1.34
C VAL A 86 -9.37 -0.09 -2.68
N GLU A 87 -10.44 -0.15 -3.47
CA GLU A 87 -10.41 0.49 -4.78
C GLU A 87 -10.25 2.00 -4.69
N PRO A 88 -10.97 2.71 -3.82
CA PRO A 88 -10.74 4.14 -3.68
C PRO A 88 -9.31 4.49 -3.32
N ALA A 89 -8.69 3.72 -2.43
CA ALA A 89 -7.31 3.96 -2.04
C ALA A 89 -6.35 3.75 -3.21
N ILE A 90 -6.54 2.67 -3.94
CA ILE A 90 -5.70 2.37 -5.09
C ILE A 90 -5.83 3.46 -6.16
N GLU A 91 -7.05 3.89 -6.45
CA GLU A 91 -7.27 4.94 -7.43
C GLU A 91 -6.56 6.23 -7.06
N VAL A 92 -6.64 6.60 -5.80
CA VAL A 92 -5.97 7.82 -5.31
C VAL A 92 -4.45 7.69 -5.49
N ILE A 93 -3.90 6.56 -5.07
CA ILE A 93 -2.45 6.36 -5.15
C ILE A 93 -1.99 6.36 -6.59
N LEU A 94 -2.70 5.65 -7.46
CA LEU A 94 -2.35 5.61 -8.88
C LEU A 94 -2.37 6.99 -9.52
N ARG A 95 -3.37 7.79 -9.19
CA ARG A 95 -3.50 9.12 -9.75
C ARG A 95 -2.41 10.06 -9.25
N GLU A 96 -2.17 10.06 -7.94
CA GLU A 96 -1.28 11.05 -7.34
C GLU A 96 0.19 10.67 -7.40
N ALA A 97 0.50 9.38 -7.41
CA ALA A 97 1.90 8.94 -7.43
C ALA A 97 2.46 8.81 -8.84
N HIS A 98 1.60 8.87 -9.85
CA HIS A 98 1.98 8.65 -11.23
C HIS A 98 2.80 9.80 -11.79
N THR A 99 3.93 9.49 -12.42
CA THR A 99 4.68 10.45 -13.23
C THR A 99 4.79 9.99 -14.67
N GLY A 100 4.62 8.68 -14.90
CA GLY A 100 4.79 8.09 -16.23
C GLY A 100 6.20 7.60 -16.50
N GLU A 101 7.11 7.83 -15.58
CA GLU A 101 8.49 7.42 -15.76
C GLU A 101 8.77 6.13 -15.01
N VAL A 102 9.77 5.41 -15.47
CA VAL A 102 10.25 4.20 -14.78
C VAL A 102 10.68 4.60 -13.38
N GLY A 103 10.22 3.84 -12.39
CA GLY A 103 10.54 4.12 -11.00
C GLY A 103 9.39 4.72 -10.22
N ASP A 104 8.20 4.79 -10.80
CA ASP A 104 7.02 5.31 -10.10
C ASP A 104 6.62 4.44 -8.90
N GLY A 105 7.00 3.17 -8.91
CA GLY A 105 6.74 2.31 -7.78
C GLY A 105 5.67 1.29 -8.05
N ARG A 106 5.18 0.69 -6.98
CA ARG A 106 4.22 -0.41 -7.06
C ARG A 106 3.26 -0.39 -5.89
N ILE A 107 2.12 -1.00 -6.11
CA ILE A 107 1.12 -1.21 -5.07
C ILE A 107 0.94 -2.70 -4.90
N PHE A 108 1.01 -3.16 -3.66
CA PHE A 108 0.77 -4.56 -3.31
C PHE A 108 -0.48 -4.61 -2.46
N VAL A 109 -1.32 -5.62 -2.71
CA VAL A 109 -2.51 -5.85 -1.91
C VAL A 109 -2.45 -7.28 -1.40
N SER A 110 -2.68 -7.43 -0.12
CA SER A 110 -2.72 -8.76 0.50
C SER A 110 -3.88 -8.82 1.48
N ASP A 111 -4.30 -10.04 1.75
CA ASP A 111 -5.36 -10.27 2.72
C ASP A 111 -4.84 -10.08 4.13
N VAL A 112 -5.67 -9.50 4.97
CA VAL A 112 -5.46 -9.47 6.41
C VAL A 112 -6.45 -10.46 7.01
N ILE A 113 -5.92 -11.52 7.56
CA ILE A 113 -6.76 -12.61 8.06
C ILE A 113 -7.55 -12.18 9.27
N ASP A 114 -6.93 -11.40 10.15
CA ASP A 114 -7.59 -10.91 11.35
C ASP A 114 -6.83 -9.71 11.89
N THR A 115 -7.47 -8.98 12.78
CA THR A 115 -6.84 -7.86 13.47
C THR A 115 -7.44 -7.73 14.85
N TRP A 116 -6.64 -7.31 15.81
CA TRP A 116 -7.04 -7.13 17.19
C TRP A 116 -6.74 -5.72 17.64
N SER A 117 -7.66 -5.18 18.41
CA SER A 117 -7.40 -3.94 19.14
C SER A 117 -6.65 -4.31 20.42
N ILE A 118 -5.48 -3.75 20.61
CA ILE A 118 -4.71 -4.01 21.83
C ILE A 118 -5.43 -3.44 23.03
N ARG A 119 -6.08 -2.29 22.86
CA ARG A 119 -6.76 -1.64 23.98
C ARG A 119 -7.96 -2.43 24.48
N THR A 120 -8.76 -2.99 23.56
CA THR A 120 -10.03 -3.61 23.95
C THR A 120 -10.02 -5.13 23.89
N GLY A 121 -9.10 -5.72 23.14
CA GLY A 121 -9.11 -7.15 22.89
C GLY A 121 -10.12 -7.58 21.84
N GLU A 122 -10.89 -6.66 21.27
CA GLU A 122 -11.79 -6.97 20.19
C GLU A 122 -11.02 -7.32 18.92
N HIS A 123 -11.64 -8.12 18.05
CA HIS A 123 -10.98 -8.49 16.81
C HIS A 123 -11.98 -8.53 15.65
N GLY A 124 -11.43 -8.66 14.43
CA GLY A 124 -12.22 -8.68 13.22
C GLY A 124 -12.28 -7.30 12.57
N ASP A 125 -13.03 -7.21 11.48
CA ASP A 125 -13.10 -5.98 10.69
C ASP A 125 -13.71 -4.81 11.45
N THR A 126 -14.47 -5.08 12.50
CA THR A 126 -15.04 -4.02 13.31
C THR A 126 -13.97 -3.19 14.01
N VAL A 127 -12.80 -3.78 14.22
CA VAL A 127 -11.68 -3.05 14.82
C VAL A 127 -11.22 -1.91 13.92
N LEU A 128 -11.40 -2.05 12.61
CA LEU A 128 -11.03 -1.05 11.62
C LEU A 128 -12.11 -0.01 11.39
N ARG A 129 -13.26 -0.17 12.01
CA ARG A 129 -14.29 0.84 11.93
C ARG A 129 -13.84 2.07 12.68
N ASP A 130 -14.28 3.17 12.18
CA ASP A 130 -13.83 4.43 12.68
C ASP A 130 -14.13 4.59 14.15
N LYS A 131 -13.10 4.73 14.94
CA LYS A 131 -13.21 5.00 16.37
C LYS A 131 -12.58 6.33 16.62
N LYS A 132 -13.37 7.28 16.91
CA LYS A 132 -12.86 8.59 17.27
C LYS A 132 -12.52 8.65 18.73
#